data_8b8f7f8371a9f8e10b13cd520a15b95f
#
_entry.id   8b8f7f8371a9f8e10b13cd520a15b95f
#
_cell.length_a   1.000
_cell.length_b   1.000
_cell.length_c   1.000
_cell.angle_alpha   90.00
_cell.angle_beta   90.00
_cell.angle_gamma   90.00
#
_symmetry.space_group_name_H-M   'P 1'
#
loop_
_entity.id
_entity.type
_entity.pdbx_description
1 polymer ?
#
loop_
_entity_poly.entity_id
_entity_poly.type
_entity_poly.pdbx_seq_one_letter_code
_entity_poly.pdbx_strand_id
1 'polypeptide(L)'
;MLLFLDTIPYITIFIFGITIGSFLNVCIYRLPLGESVVTAPSHCMTCGRKLRWYDMVPVFSWLVLGGRCRNCKSEISVQYPIIEGVNGILYVVIFAVNGLVWSSVIYCLMASALLVLSVIDWRTYEIPFGINVFLFVLGVAMAVLDRENLVEHLIGMVCVSGVLEILYLVSGGGAIGGGDIKLMFACGLILGWKMILVAFVLGCIIGSVVHIIRMVRKKAGRMLAMGPYLSAGILLAALWGNRWINWYLSLIFN
;
A
#
# COMPACT_ATOMS: atom_id res chain seq x y z
N MET A 1 18.64 15.85 -26.19
CA MET A 1 19.37 14.62 -25.88
C MET A 1 19.50 14.39 -24.37
N LEU A 2 19.88 15.38 -23.56
CA LEU A 2 19.95 15.25 -22.08
C LEU A 2 18.58 14.95 -21.45
N LEU A 3 17.51 15.64 -21.82
CA LEU A 3 16.14 15.41 -21.31
C LEU A 3 15.64 13.96 -21.56
N PHE A 4 16.06 13.32 -22.63
CA PHE A 4 15.71 11.92 -22.94
C PHE A 4 16.43 10.94 -22.02
N LEU A 5 17.66 11.21 -21.64
CA LEU A 5 18.44 10.33 -20.74
C LEU A 5 17.87 10.37 -19.32
N ASP A 6 17.34 11.52 -18.88
CA ASP A 6 16.73 11.66 -17.55
C ASP A 6 15.36 10.98 -17.41
N THR A 7 14.65 10.73 -18.54
CA THR A 7 13.32 10.10 -18.51
C THR A 7 13.36 8.57 -18.56
N ILE A 8 14.43 7.97 -19.11
CA ILE A 8 14.56 6.50 -19.26
C ILE A 8 14.42 5.76 -17.92
N PRO A 9 15.06 6.18 -16.79
CA PRO A 9 14.92 5.50 -15.52
C PRO A 9 13.46 5.47 -15.03
N TYR A 10 12.72 6.57 -15.19
CA TYR A 10 11.32 6.64 -14.76
C TYR A 10 10.39 5.76 -15.58
N ILE A 11 10.64 5.64 -16.90
CA ILE A 11 9.92 4.71 -17.78
C ILE A 11 10.17 3.27 -17.33
N THR A 12 11.43 2.92 -17.04
CA THR A 12 11.80 1.59 -16.55
C THR A 12 11.13 1.30 -15.21
N ILE A 13 11.18 2.25 -14.26
CA ILE A 13 10.52 2.16 -12.95
C ILE A 13 9.01 1.94 -13.12
N PHE A 14 8.37 2.68 -14.03
CA PHE A 14 6.95 2.52 -14.33
C PHE A 14 6.62 1.11 -14.84
N ILE A 15 7.41 0.59 -15.79
CA ILE A 15 7.23 -0.77 -16.33
C ILE A 15 7.38 -1.82 -15.24
N PHE A 16 8.39 -1.70 -14.36
CA PHE A 16 8.50 -2.57 -13.19
C PHE A 16 7.28 -2.45 -12.27
N GLY A 17 6.83 -1.23 -12.00
CA GLY A 17 5.68 -0.97 -11.16
C GLY A 17 4.39 -1.60 -11.68
N ILE A 18 4.07 -1.48 -12.98
CA ILE A 18 2.88 -2.12 -13.56
C ILE A 18 3.01 -3.65 -13.59
N THR A 19 4.22 -4.18 -13.78
CA THR A 19 4.48 -5.63 -13.77
C THR A 19 4.24 -6.22 -12.38
N ILE A 20 4.76 -5.57 -11.33
CA ILE A 20 4.45 -5.94 -9.95
C ILE A 20 2.95 -5.76 -9.70
N GLY A 21 2.33 -4.66 -10.16
CA GLY A 21 0.89 -4.40 -10.05
C GLY A 21 0.02 -5.54 -10.58
N SER A 22 0.43 -6.21 -11.66
CA SER A 22 -0.27 -7.39 -12.18
C SER A 22 -0.26 -8.55 -11.18
N PHE A 23 0.88 -8.78 -10.52
CA PHE A 23 0.99 -9.76 -9.44
C PHE A 23 0.16 -9.38 -8.20
N LEU A 24 0.04 -8.07 -7.88
CA LEU A 24 -0.80 -7.62 -6.77
C LEU A 24 -2.26 -8.01 -6.93
N ASN A 25 -2.79 -8.03 -8.15
CA ASN A 25 -4.14 -8.53 -8.40
C ASN A 25 -4.30 -10.01 -8.00
N VAL A 26 -3.29 -10.84 -8.23
CA VAL A 26 -3.29 -12.24 -7.76
C VAL A 26 -3.32 -12.28 -6.24
N CYS A 27 -2.53 -11.46 -5.56
CA CYS A 27 -2.52 -11.35 -4.11
C CYS A 27 -3.89 -10.92 -3.56
N ILE A 28 -4.52 -9.91 -4.16
CA ILE A 28 -5.84 -9.38 -3.74
C ILE A 28 -6.92 -10.47 -3.76
N TYR A 29 -6.90 -11.35 -4.77
CA TYR A 29 -7.91 -12.40 -4.89
C TYR A 29 -7.59 -13.63 -4.04
N ARG A 30 -6.32 -14.04 -3.93
CA ARG A 30 -5.94 -15.33 -3.33
C ARG A 30 -5.64 -15.25 -1.82
N LEU A 31 -5.04 -14.16 -1.35
CA LEU A 31 -4.69 -14.05 0.08
C LEU A 31 -5.90 -14.17 1.02
N PRO A 32 -7.07 -13.55 0.74
CA PRO A 32 -8.24 -13.72 1.59
C PRO A 32 -8.79 -15.15 1.60
N LEU A 33 -8.54 -15.92 0.54
CA LEU A 33 -8.99 -17.33 0.40
C LEU A 33 -7.98 -18.33 0.97
N GLY A 34 -6.80 -17.87 1.44
CA GLY A 34 -5.72 -18.74 1.87
C GLY A 34 -5.07 -19.54 0.73
N GLU A 35 -5.28 -19.13 -0.52
CA GLU A 35 -4.74 -19.81 -1.68
C GLU A 35 -3.28 -19.41 -1.96
N SER A 36 -2.51 -20.35 -2.54
CA SER A 36 -1.13 -20.09 -2.94
C SER A 36 -1.06 -19.06 -4.06
N VAL A 37 -0.26 -17.99 -3.85
CA VAL A 37 0.01 -16.97 -4.87
C VAL A 37 1.08 -17.39 -5.87
N VAL A 38 1.83 -18.47 -5.59
CA VAL A 38 3.00 -18.90 -6.36
C VAL A 38 2.70 -20.10 -7.26
N THR A 39 2.00 -21.11 -6.76
CA THR A 39 1.88 -22.43 -7.44
C THR A 39 0.78 -22.51 -8.48
N ALA A 40 -0.30 -21.74 -8.36
CA ALA A 40 -1.42 -21.82 -9.26
C ALA A 40 -1.27 -20.85 -10.45
N PRO A 41 -1.32 -21.32 -11.70
CA PRO A 41 -1.24 -20.46 -12.89
C PRO A 41 -2.45 -19.53 -12.98
N SER A 42 -2.25 -18.37 -13.61
CA SER A 42 -3.33 -17.44 -13.90
C SER A 42 -4.28 -18.03 -14.95
N HIS A 43 -5.58 -17.95 -14.72
CA HIS A 43 -6.61 -18.48 -15.59
C HIS A 43 -7.83 -17.56 -15.65
N CYS A 44 -8.64 -17.70 -16.68
CA CYS A 44 -9.92 -16.99 -16.78
C CYS A 44 -10.91 -17.55 -15.78
N MET A 45 -11.48 -16.70 -14.92
CA MET A 45 -12.43 -17.12 -13.87
C MET A 45 -13.72 -17.74 -14.43
N THR A 46 -14.08 -17.42 -15.71
CA THR A 46 -15.32 -17.93 -16.33
C THR A 46 -15.11 -19.23 -17.08
N CYS A 47 -14.04 -19.37 -17.90
CA CYS A 47 -13.84 -20.54 -18.73
C CYS A 47 -12.70 -21.45 -18.27
N GLY A 48 -12.00 -21.14 -17.19
CA GLY A 48 -10.91 -21.94 -16.62
C GLY A 48 -9.64 -22.00 -17.49
N ARG A 49 -9.63 -21.40 -18.69
CA ARG A 49 -8.46 -21.46 -19.58
C ARG A 49 -7.28 -20.73 -18.98
N LYS A 50 -6.11 -21.37 -18.97
CA LYS A 50 -4.83 -20.75 -18.58
C LYS A 50 -4.51 -19.56 -19.49
N LEU A 51 -4.11 -18.43 -18.87
CA LEU A 51 -3.67 -17.23 -19.59
C LEU A 51 -2.29 -17.49 -20.20
N ARG A 52 -2.08 -16.96 -21.42
CA ARG A 52 -0.78 -16.97 -22.07
C ARG A 52 0.03 -15.74 -21.64
N TRP A 53 1.35 -15.77 -21.77
CA TRP A 53 2.23 -14.67 -21.34
C TRP A 53 1.83 -13.30 -21.94
N TYR A 54 1.41 -13.27 -23.19
CA TYR A 54 0.96 -12.04 -23.86
C TYR A 54 -0.43 -11.54 -23.42
N ASP A 55 -1.24 -12.40 -22.79
CA ASP A 55 -2.52 -12.00 -22.17
C ASP A 55 -2.30 -11.41 -20.76
N MET A 56 -1.08 -11.53 -20.23
CA MET A 56 -0.66 -11.02 -18.92
C MET A 56 0.18 -9.75 -18.99
N VAL A 57 0.40 -9.17 -20.19
CA VAL A 57 1.09 -7.89 -20.32
C VAL A 57 0.25 -6.80 -19.64
N PRO A 58 0.76 -6.18 -18.52
CA PRO A 58 -0.05 -5.31 -17.68
C PRO A 58 -0.60 -4.12 -18.47
N VAL A 59 -1.85 -3.74 -18.16
CA VAL A 59 -2.59 -2.63 -18.79
C VAL A 59 -2.85 -2.86 -20.29
N PHE A 60 -1.80 -3.14 -21.07
CA PHE A 60 -1.88 -3.25 -22.53
C PHE A 60 -2.74 -4.41 -22.98
N SER A 61 -2.62 -5.60 -22.38
CA SER A 61 -3.44 -6.75 -22.76
C SER A 61 -4.93 -6.47 -22.54
N TRP A 62 -5.27 -5.80 -21.44
CA TRP A 62 -6.65 -5.42 -21.14
C TRP A 62 -7.18 -4.42 -22.17
N LEU A 63 -6.41 -3.40 -22.54
CA LEU A 63 -6.79 -2.40 -23.56
C LEU A 63 -6.97 -3.04 -24.95
N VAL A 64 -6.01 -3.86 -25.40
CA VAL A 64 -6.07 -4.53 -26.71
C VAL A 64 -7.23 -5.52 -26.82
N LEU A 65 -7.59 -6.20 -25.71
CA LEU A 65 -8.70 -7.14 -25.66
C LEU A 65 -10.05 -6.45 -25.39
N GLY A 66 -10.07 -5.13 -25.19
CA GLY A 66 -11.28 -4.38 -24.87
C GLY A 66 -11.92 -4.83 -23.56
N GLY A 67 -11.10 -5.21 -22.56
CA GLY A 67 -11.58 -5.68 -21.26
C GLY A 67 -12.28 -7.04 -21.30
N ARG A 68 -12.00 -7.90 -22.30
CA ARG A 68 -12.68 -9.19 -22.47
C ARG A 68 -11.71 -10.34 -22.62
N CYS A 69 -12.12 -11.50 -22.12
CA CYS A 69 -11.33 -12.72 -22.31
C CYS A 69 -11.17 -13.07 -23.79
N ARG A 70 -9.96 -13.38 -24.23
CA ARG A 70 -9.67 -13.75 -25.62
C ARG A 70 -10.49 -14.96 -26.09
N ASN A 71 -10.79 -15.90 -25.19
CA ASN A 71 -11.45 -17.17 -25.54
C ASN A 71 -12.99 -17.08 -25.42
N CYS A 72 -13.51 -16.80 -24.22
CA CYS A 72 -14.95 -16.84 -23.95
C CYS A 72 -15.65 -15.47 -24.02
N LYS A 73 -14.87 -14.38 -24.28
CA LYS A 73 -15.37 -12.98 -24.37
C LYS A 73 -16.03 -12.44 -23.10
N SER A 74 -15.96 -13.18 -21.96
CA SER A 74 -16.42 -12.66 -20.67
C SER A 74 -15.66 -11.41 -20.28
N GLU A 75 -16.32 -10.50 -19.55
CA GLU A 75 -15.73 -9.25 -19.09
C GLU A 75 -14.64 -9.46 -18.04
N ILE A 76 -13.53 -8.74 -18.19
CA ILE A 76 -12.43 -8.71 -17.22
C ILE A 76 -12.57 -7.40 -16.42
N SER A 77 -12.59 -7.51 -15.10
CA SER A 77 -12.75 -6.37 -14.19
C SER A 77 -11.77 -5.25 -14.50
N VAL A 78 -12.26 -4.01 -14.48
CA VAL A 78 -11.46 -2.77 -14.61
C VAL A 78 -10.45 -2.63 -13.46
N GLN A 79 -10.65 -3.34 -12.35
CA GLN A 79 -9.70 -3.35 -11.24
C GLN A 79 -8.29 -3.73 -11.69
N TYR A 80 -8.14 -4.69 -12.62
CA TYR A 80 -6.82 -5.15 -13.08
C TYR A 80 -5.96 -3.98 -13.60
N PRO A 81 -6.36 -3.27 -14.66
CA PRO A 81 -5.55 -2.16 -15.17
C PRO A 81 -5.45 -0.98 -14.19
N ILE A 82 -6.43 -0.77 -13.30
CA ILE A 82 -6.36 0.28 -12.28
C ILE A 82 -5.24 -0.01 -11.27
N ILE A 83 -5.20 -1.21 -10.69
CA ILE A 83 -4.18 -1.60 -9.71
C ILE A 83 -2.78 -1.56 -10.34
N GLU A 84 -2.66 -2.07 -11.57
CA GLU A 84 -1.42 -2.06 -12.32
C GLU A 84 -0.92 -0.63 -12.56
N GLY A 85 -1.78 0.24 -13.09
CA GLY A 85 -1.45 1.64 -13.36
C GLY A 85 -1.14 2.44 -12.10
N VAL A 86 -1.94 2.29 -11.04
CA VAL A 86 -1.72 2.98 -9.77
C VAL A 86 -0.38 2.57 -9.16
N ASN A 87 -0.05 1.26 -9.17
CA ASN A 87 1.23 0.80 -8.65
C ASN A 87 2.41 1.35 -9.46
N GLY A 88 2.30 1.39 -10.80
CA GLY A 88 3.30 2.01 -11.66
C GLY A 88 3.51 3.49 -11.38
N ILE A 89 2.43 4.26 -11.22
CA ILE A 89 2.48 5.69 -10.88
C ILE A 89 3.10 5.89 -9.50
N LEU A 90 2.71 5.11 -8.49
CA LEU A 90 3.28 5.19 -7.14
C LEU A 90 4.80 4.99 -7.16
N TYR A 91 5.29 4.03 -7.92
CA TYR A 91 6.73 3.79 -8.05
C TYR A 91 7.46 5.01 -8.62
N VAL A 92 6.94 5.58 -9.71
CA VAL A 92 7.51 6.79 -10.31
C VAL A 92 7.51 7.95 -9.33
N VAL A 93 6.40 8.19 -8.63
CA VAL A 93 6.28 9.27 -7.64
C VAL A 93 7.26 9.08 -6.49
N ILE A 94 7.39 7.85 -5.95
CA ILE A 94 8.33 7.55 -4.86
C ILE A 94 9.77 7.87 -5.27
N PHE A 95 10.20 7.42 -6.44
CA PHE A 95 11.55 7.70 -6.91
C PHE A 95 11.77 9.17 -7.30
N ALA A 96 10.75 9.84 -7.81
CA ALA A 96 10.82 11.27 -8.13
C ALA A 96 10.96 12.15 -6.88
N VAL A 97 10.32 11.76 -5.77
CA VAL A 97 10.31 12.53 -4.51
C VAL A 97 11.52 12.20 -3.64
N ASN A 98 11.86 10.91 -3.50
CA ASN A 98 12.90 10.43 -2.57
C ASN A 98 14.26 10.20 -3.27
N GLY A 99 14.31 10.22 -4.61
CA GLY A 99 15.52 9.95 -5.38
C GLY A 99 15.78 8.46 -5.63
N LEU A 100 16.84 8.17 -6.41
CA LEU A 100 17.28 6.81 -6.77
C LEU A 100 18.15 6.22 -5.66
N VAL A 101 17.54 5.90 -4.53
CA VAL A 101 18.19 5.33 -3.33
C VAL A 101 17.51 4.03 -2.91
N TRP A 102 18.21 3.20 -2.12
CA TRP A 102 17.68 1.90 -1.68
C TRP A 102 16.42 2.01 -0.82
N SER A 103 16.30 3.08 -0.03
CA SER A 103 15.07 3.33 0.75
C SER A 103 13.85 3.53 -0.16
N SER A 104 14.01 4.12 -1.35
CA SER A 104 12.92 4.24 -2.33
C SER A 104 12.42 2.88 -2.82
N VAL A 105 13.29 1.88 -2.93
CA VAL A 105 12.87 0.50 -3.27
C VAL A 105 12.01 -0.08 -2.15
N ILE A 106 12.40 0.12 -0.89
CA ILE A 106 11.60 -0.33 0.27
C ILE A 106 10.24 0.38 0.28
N TYR A 107 10.20 1.69 0.03
CA TYR A 107 8.94 2.44 -0.06
C TYR A 107 8.05 1.97 -1.23
N CYS A 108 8.62 1.56 -2.36
CA CYS A 108 7.87 0.97 -3.47
C CYS A 108 7.23 -0.37 -3.07
N LEU A 109 7.98 -1.25 -2.42
CA LEU A 109 7.47 -2.53 -1.94
C LEU A 109 6.41 -2.34 -0.83
N MET A 110 6.63 -1.38 0.09
CA MET A 110 5.64 -0.97 1.08
C MET A 110 4.37 -0.46 0.40
N ALA A 111 4.48 0.42 -0.60
CA ALA A 111 3.34 0.96 -1.35
C ALA A 111 2.51 -0.16 -2.01
N SER A 112 3.18 -1.15 -2.62
CA SER A 112 2.55 -2.33 -3.19
C SER A 112 1.78 -3.14 -2.15
N ALA A 113 2.37 -3.40 -0.98
CA ALA A 113 1.73 -4.11 0.11
C ALA A 113 0.51 -3.34 0.66
N LEU A 114 0.64 -2.04 0.84
CA LEU A 114 -0.43 -1.14 1.29
C LEU A 114 -1.58 -1.07 0.28
N LEU A 115 -1.29 -1.12 -1.02
CA LEU A 115 -2.31 -1.15 -2.06
C LEU A 115 -3.13 -2.45 -2.00
N VAL A 116 -2.46 -3.61 -1.87
CA VAL A 116 -3.14 -4.92 -1.69
C VAL A 116 -3.98 -4.92 -0.43
N LEU A 117 -3.40 -4.51 0.71
CA LEU A 117 -4.07 -4.41 2.00
C LEU A 117 -5.32 -3.54 1.91
N SER A 118 -5.22 -2.37 1.28
CA SER A 118 -6.33 -1.44 1.14
C SER A 118 -7.52 -2.04 0.40
N VAL A 119 -7.28 -2.79 -0.68
CA VAL A 119 -8.35 -3.42 -1.46
C VAL A 119 -8.96 -4.60 -0.71
N ILE A 120 -8.15 -5.38 0.01
CA ILE A 120 -8.64 -6.51 0.81
C ILE A 120 -9.48 -6.00 1.98
N ASP A 121 -8.94 -5.09 2.78
CA ASP A 121 -9.63 -4.53 3.95
C ASP A 121 -10.93 -3.81 3.56
N TRP A 122 -10.95 -3.11 2.43
CA TRP A 122 -12.19 -2.51 1.90
C TRP A 122 -13.30 -3.53 1.61
N ARG A 123 -12.95 -4.79 1.32
CA ARG A 123 -13.90 -5.86 0.96
C ARG A 123 -14.26 -6.76 2.12
N THR A 124 -13.26 -7.10 2.94
CA THR A 124 -13.39 -8.14 3.97
C THR A 124 -13.36 -7.60 5.39
N TYR A 125 -12.95 -6.32 5.58
CA TYR A 125 -12.67 -5.73 6.89
C TYR A 125 -11.59 -6.51 7.67
N GLU A 126 -10.71 -7.19 6.96
CA GLU A 126 -9.63 -7.98 7.54
C GLU A 126 -8.31 -7.68 6.86
N ILE A 127 -7.24 -7.60 7.63
CA ILE A 127 -5.87 -7.42 7.15
C ILE A 127 -5.16 -8.77 7.21
N PRO A 128 -4.80 -9.39 6.07
CA PRO A 128 -4.08 -10.65 6.06
C PRO A 128 -2.77 -10.57 6.81
N PHE A 129 -2.54 -11.51 7.72
CA PHE A 129 -1.33 -11.54 8.56
C PHE A 129 -0.04 -11.55 7.75
N GLY A 130 -0.02 -12.26 6.62
CA GLY A 130 1.15 -12.33 5.73
C GLY A 130 1.62 -10.98 5.20
N ILE A 131 0.70 -10.02 4.97
CA ILE A 131 1.05 -8.66 4.53
C ILE A 131 1.79 -7.92 5.66
N ASN A 132 1.30 -8.03 6.90
CA ASN A 132 1.98 -7.41 8.06
C ASN A 132 3.37 -8.00 8.28
N VAL A 133 3.54 -9.32 8.11
CA VAL A 133 4.86 -9.97 8.18
C VAL A 133 5.78 -9.44 7.07
N PHE A 134 5.29 -9.32 5.84
CA PHE A 134 6.07 -8.76 4.73
C PHE A 134 6.50 -7.31 5.02
N LEU A 135 5.60 -6.46 5.50
CA LEU A 135 5.91 -5.08 5.91
C LEU A 135 6.93 -5.05 7.05
N PHE A 136 6.82 -5.96 8.03
CA PHE A 136 7.80 -6.05 9.11
C PHE A 136 9.20 -6.42 8.60
N VAL A 137 9.30 -7.37 7.66
CA VAL A 137 10.59 -7.73 7.02
C VAL A 137 11.18 -6.52 6.29
N LEU A 138 10.37 -5.73 5.59
CA LEU A 138 10.81 -4.47 4.97
C LEU A 138 11.29 -3.46 6.02
N GLY A 139 10.63 -3.40 7.17
CA GLY A 139 11.04 -2.56 8.31
C GLY A 139 12.41 -2.95 8.86
N VAL A 140 12.66 -4.25 9.02
CA VAL A 140 13.99 -4.76 9.41
C VAL A 140 15.04 -4.40 8.36
N ALA A 141 14.72 -4.56 7.07
CA ALA A 141 15.62 -4.17 5.99
C ALA A 141 15.94 -2.66 6.03
N MET A 142 14.93 -1.80 6.28
CA MET A 142 15.12 -0.35 6.41
C MET A 142 16.01 -0.02 7.60
N ALA A 143 15.76 -0.61 8.77
CA ALA A 143 16.57 -0.42 9.99
C ALA A 143 18.03 -0.88 9.81
N VAL A 144 18.28 -1.88 8.97
CA VAL A 144 19.64 -2.32 8.61
C VAL A 144 20.31 -1.34 7.65
N LEU A 145 19.57 -0.74 6.74
CA LEU A 145 20.11 0.27 5.79
C LEU A 145 20.40 1.60 6.48
N ASP A 146 19.55 1.99 7.44
CA ASP A 146 19.64 3.27 8.17
C ASP A 146 20.03 3.02 9.65
N ARG A 147 21.19 2.42 9.85
CA ARG A 147 21.71 2.05 11.21
C ARG A 147 21.94 3.26 12.10
N GLU A 148 22.24 4.40 11.54
CA GLU A 148 22.48 5.64 12.29
C GLU A 148 21.22 6.08 13.03
N ASN A 149 20.03 5.84 12.47
CA ASN A 149 18.73 6.20 13.02
C ASN A 149 17.96 4.98 13.59
N LEU A 150 18.65 3.88 13.91
CA LEU A 150 18.03 2.64 14.40
C LEU A 150 17.08 2.88 15.58
N VAL A 151 17.45 3.76 16.52
CA VAL A 151 16.63 4.10 17.69
C VAL A 151 15.33 4.78 17.25
N GLU A 152 15.35 5.65 16.25
CA GLU A 152 14.13 6.30 15.70
C GLU A 152 13.17 5.26 15.09
N HIS A 153 13.71 4.25 14.39
CA HIS A 153 12.95 3.14 13.83
C HIS A 153 12.30 2.27 14.93
N LEU A 154 13.07 1.91 15.97
CA LEU A 154 12.54 1.12 17.10
C LEU A 154 11.48 1.87 17.91
N ILE A 155 11.67 3.16 18.16
CA ILE A 155 10.64 3.99 18.79
C ILE A 155 9.40 4.06 17.88
N GLY A 156 9.59 4.23 16.56
CA GLY A 156 8.52 4.26 15.56
C GLY A 156 7.67 3.01 15.57
N MET A 157 8.29 1.86 15.76
CA MET A 157 7.60 0.57 15.86
C MET A 157 6.56 0.56 17.00
N VAL A 158 6.83 1.22 18.13
CA VAL A 158 6.01 1.09 19.34
C VAL A 158 5.16 2.32 19.63
N CYS A 159 5.57 3.53 19.19
CA CYS A 159 4.95 4.78 19.64
C CYS A 159 3.46 4.90 19.28
N VAL A 160 3.04 4.50 18.08
CA VAL A 160 1.63 4.51 17.67
C VAL A 160 0.97 3.17 18.00
N SER A 161 1.61 2.06 17.64
CA SER A 161 1.05 0.73 17.85
C SER A 161 0.83 0.43 19.34
N GLY A 162 1.73 0.89 20.23
CA GLY A 162 1.57 0.73 21.68
C GLY A 162 0.34 1.47 22.24
N VAL A 163 0.09 2.69 21.76
CA VAL A 163 -1.12 3.44 22.14
C VAL A 163 -2.38 2.71 21.65
N LEU A 164 -2.37 2.23 20.41
CA LEU A 164 -3.48 1.48 19.83
C LEU A 164 -3.72 0.15 20.58
N GLU A 165 -2.64 -0.53 20.99
CA GLU A 165 -2.72 -1.78 21.77
C GLU A 165 -3.36 -1.53 23.14
N ILE A 166 -2.98 -0.46 23.84
CA ILE A 166 -3.61 -0.07 25.12
C ILE A 166 -5.10 0.20 24.91
N LEU A 167 -5.47 0.95 23.88
CA LEU A 167 -6.87 1.23 23.55
C LEU A 167 -7.64 -0.05 23.20
N TYR A 168 -7.02 -0.98 22.49
CA TYR A 168 -7.58 -2.31 22.18
C TYR A 168 -7.87 -3.10 23.46
N LEU A 169 -6.92 -3.16 24.38
CA LEU A 169 -7.07 -3.88 25.64
C LEU A 169 -8.15 -3.25 26.53
N VAL A 170 -8.16 -1.93 26.68
CA VAL A 170 -9.15 -1.20 27.48
C VAL A 170 -10.56 -1.33 26.92
N SER A 171 -10.70 -1.36 25.59
CA SER A 171 -12.01 -1.50 24.92
C SER A 171 -12.47 -2.96 24.78
N GLY A 172 -11.69 -3.94 25.23
CA GLY A 172 -12.00 -5.35 25.03
C GLY A 172 -12.06 -5.76 23.55
N GLY A 173 -11.24 -5.11 22.71
CA GLY A 173 -11.17 -5.39 21.28
C GLY A 173 -12.27 -4.74 20.41
N GLY A 174 -13.14 -3.94 21.00
CA GLY A 174 -14.31 -3.35 20.29
C GLY A 174 -14.02 -2.03 19.55
N ALA A 175 -12.96 -1.31 19.91
CA ALA A 175 -12.71 0.02 19.36
C ALA A 175 -11.76 0.05 18.15
N ILE A 176 -10.80 -0.86 18.07
CA ILE A 176 -9.73 -0.86 17.05
C ILE A 176 -9.49 -2.28 16.55
N GLY A 177 -9.25 -2.43 15.26
CA GLY A 177 -8.88 -3.70 14.68
C GLY A 177 -7.45 -4.14 15.02
N GLY A 178 -7.26 -5.38 15.47
CA GLY A 178 -5.91 -5.92 15.74
C GLY A 178 -5.01 -5.93 14.50
N GLY A 179 -5.57 -5.86 13.30
CA GLY A 179 -4.85 -5.71 12.03
C GLY A 179 -4.19 -4.35 11.90
N ASP A 180 -4.89 -3.27 12.27
CA ASP A 180 -4.40 -1.89 12.22
C ASP A 180 -3.21 -1.68 13.16
N ILE A 181 -3.25 -2.30 14.35
CA ILE A 181 -2.13 -2.26 15.32
C ILE A 181 -0.87 -2.87 14.71
N LYS A 182 -1.00 -4.05 14.11
CA LYS A 182 0.12 -4.75 13.45
C LYS A 182 0.64 -3.97 12.24
N LEU A 183 -0.26 -3.32 11.48
CA LEU A 183 0.11 -2.45 10.38
C LEU A 183 0.96 -1.28 10.86
N MET A 184 0.50 -0.56 11.90
CA MET A 184 1.22 0.59 12.46
C MET A 184 2.55 0.18 13.09
N PHE A 185 2.62 -1.01 13.71
CA PHE A 185 3.85 -1.61 14.23
C PHE A 185 4.89 -1.82 13.11
N ALA A 186 4.50 -2.50 12.03
CA ALA A 186 5.40 -2.80 10.92
C ALA A 186 5.82 -1.54 10.14
N CYS A 187 4.88 -0.65 9.83
CA CYS A 187 5.16 0.59 9.12
C CYS A 187 5.93 1.61 9.98
N GLY A 188 5.74 1.57 11.31
CA GLY A 188 6.52 2.39 12.24
C GLY A 188 8.01 2.05 12.22
N LEU A 189 8.34 0.76 12.05
CA LEU A 189 9.72 0.31 11.87
C LEU A 189 10.31 0.78 10.53
N ILE A 190 9.49 0.95 9.47
CA ILE A 190 9.95 1.48 8.17
C ILE A 190 10.17 2.99 8.23
N LEU A 191 9.22 3.74 8.81
CA LEU A 191 9.18 5.21 8.71
C LEU A 191 9.91 5.93 9.86
N GLY A 192 10.07 5.27 11.02
CA GLY A 192 10.51 5.92 12.24
C GLY A 192 9.38 6.71 12.94
N TRP A 193 9.65 7.14 14.18
CA TRP A 193 8.61 7.66 15.08
C TRP A 193 7.96 8.96 14.62
N LYS A 194 8.73 9.89 14.04
CA LYS A 194 8.19 11.19 13.59
C LYS A 194 7.19 11.00 12.44
N MET A 195 7.59 10.25 11.43
CA MET A 195 6.77 10.07 10.23
C MET A 195 5.56 9.16 10.47
N ILE A 196 5.66 8.15 11.36
CA ILE A 196 4.52 7.29 11.65
C ILE A 196 3.43 8.03 12.46
N LEU A 197 3.80 8.99 13.32
CA LEU A 197 2.83 9.88 13.98
C LEU A 197 2.07 10.74 12.95
N VAL A 198 2.79 11.35 12.02
CA VAL A 198 2.16 12.12 10.92
C VAL A 198 1.26 11.22 10.08
N ALA A 199 1.72 10.01 9.74
CA ALA A 199 0.95 9.02 8.98
C ALA A 199 -0.37 8.66 9.68
N PHE A 200 -0.32 8.40 10.98
CA PHE A 200 -1.49 8.07 11.78
C PHE A 200 -2.50 9.22 11.83
N VAL A 201 -2.05 10.43 12.13
CA VAL A 201 -2.91 11.62 12.16
C VAL A 201 -3.57 11.85 10.79
N LEU A 202 -2.81 11.76 9.69
CA LEU A 202 -3.35 11.90 8.34
C LEU A 202 -4.37 10.79 8.04
N GLY A 203 -4.07 9.54 8.38
CA GLY A 203 -4.99 8.42 8.22
C GLY A 203 -6.30 8.63 8.96
N CYS A 204 -6.25 9.10 10.21
CA CYS A 204 -7.42 9.42 11.00
C CYS A 204 -8.23 10.59 10.40
N ILE A 205 -7.58 11.64 9.92
CA ILE A 205 -8.26 12.77 9.26
C ILE A 205 -8.96 12.30 7.99
N ILE A 206 -8.25 11.58 7.10
CA ILE A 206 -8.80 11.07 5.84
C ILE A 206 -9.99 10.13 6.13
N GLY A 207 -9.82 9.20 7.06
CA GLY A 207 -10.86 8.26 7.47
C GLY A 207 -12.10 8.97 8.02
N SER A 208 -11.91 9.97 8.89
CA SER A 208 -13.00 10.77 9.47
C SER A 208 -13.77 11.55 8.40
N VAL A 209 -13.07 12.23 7.50
CA VAL A 209 -13.68 12.99 6.40
C VAL A 209 -14.51 12.08 5.50
N VAL A 210 -13.95 10.94 5.09
CA VAL A 210 -14.67 9.98 4.23
C VAL A 210 -15.87 9.38 4.96
N HIS A 211 -15.73 9.07 6.26
CA HIS A 211 -16.83 8.53 7.05
C HIS A 211 -17.98 9.53 7.19
N ILE A 212 -17.68 10.80 7.49
CA ILE A 212 -18.67 11.89 7.57
C ILE A 212 -19.41 12.03 6.24
N ILE A 213 -18.68 12.06 5.11
CA ILE A 213 -19.31 12.13 3.77
C ILE A 213 -20.24 10.94 3.52
N ARG A 214 -19.83 9.71 3.91
CA ARG A 214 -20.66 8.50 3.77
C ARG A 214 -21.89 8.56 4.67
N MET A 215 -21.78 9.08 5.91
CA MET A 215 -22.92 9.30 6.81
C MET A 215 -23.95 10.27 6.22
N VAL A 216 -23.50 11.42 5.75
CA VAL A 216 -24.39 12.43 5.12
C VAL A 216 -25.11 11.83 3.91
N ARG A 217 -24.44 10.98 3.13
CA ARG A 217 -25.05 10.28 1.99
C ARG A 217 -25.88 9.05 2.37
N LYS A 218 -26.12 8.80 3.66
CA LYS A 218 -26.84 7.62 4.20
C LYS A 218 -26.28 6.26 3.72
N LYS A 219 -24.98 6.22 3.39
CA LYS A 219 -24.24 5.03 2.92
C LYS A 219 -23.26 4.49 3.96
N ALA A 220 -23.25 5.03 5.18
CA ALA A 220 -22.36 4.59 6.23
C ALA A 220 -22.91 3.31 6.88
N GLY A 221 -22.11 2.25 6.87
CA GLY A 221 -22.30 1.08 7.71
C GLY A 221 -21.75 1.32 9.14
N ARG A 222 -22.00 0.38 10.05
CA ARG A 222 -21.45 0.42 11.43
C ARG A 222 -19.93 0.24 11.48
N MET A 223 -19.34 -0.45 10.52
CA MET A 223 -17.90 -0.74 10.46
C MET A 223 -17.24 0.13 9.40
N LEU A 224 -16.05 0.64 9.72
CA LEU A 224 -15.20 1.38 8.81
C LEU A 224 -13.90 0.58 8.59
N ALA A 225 -13.58 0.23 7.34
CA ALA A 225 -12.29 -0.30 6.99
C ALA A 225 -11.24 0.82 7.17
N MET A 226 -10.39 0.72 8.20
CA MET A 226 -9.38 1.75 8.49
C MET A 226 -8.12 1.58 7.64
N GLY A 227 -7.82 0.37 7.19
CA GLY A 227 -6.62 0.05 6.41
C GLY A 227 -6.36 0.96 5.22
N PRO A 228 -7.33 1.25 4.34
CA PRO A 228 -7.13 2.15 3.20
C PRO A 228 -6.72 3.57 3.61
N TYR A 229 -7.28 4.10 4.68
CA TYR A 229 -7.00 5.46 5.15
C TYR A 229 -5.65 5.55 5.85
N LEU A 230 -5.32 4.56 6.69
CA LEU A 230 -3.99 4.43 7.28
C LEU A 230 -2.93 4.25 6.19
N SER A 231 -3.20 3.41 5.19
CA SER A 231 -2.31 3.22 4.03
C SER A 231 -2.05 4.52 3.28
N ALA A 232 -3.09 5.33 3.04
CA ALA A 232 -2.95 6.64 2.43
C ALA A 232 -2.10 7.58 3.30
N GLY A 233 -2.35 7.63 4.61
CA GLY A 233 -1.55 8.41 5.55
C GLY A 233 -0.08 7.99 5.57
N ILE A 234 0.21 6.68 5.58
CA ILE A 234 1.57 6.11 5.53
C ILE A 234 2.28 6.51 4.23
N LEU A 235 1.62 6.39 3.07
CA LEU A 235 2.19 6.79 1.78
C LEU A 235 2.47 8.29 1.72
N LEU A 236 1.56 9.13 2.18
CA LEU A 236 1.74 10.58 2.22
C LEU A 236 2.90 10.97 3.14
N ALA A 237 3.03 10.34 4.31
CA ALA A 237 4.13 10.57 5.22
C ALA A 237 5.47 10.10 4.63
N ALA A 238 5.51 8.96 3.93
CA ALA A 238 6.70 8.48 3.24
C ALA A 238 7.17 9.43 2.12
N LEU A 239 6.24 10.12 1.46
CA LEU A 239 6.56 11.05 0.37
C LEU A 239 6.94 12.45 0.88
N TRP A 240 6.18 13.00 1.83
CA TRP A 240 6.29 14.39 2.22
C TRP A 240 6.45 14.62 3.73
N GLY A 241 6.43 13.57 4.55
CA GLY A 241 6.44 13.69 6.01
C GLY A 241 7.60 14.52 6.54
N ASN A 242 8.83 14.28 6.06
CA ASN A 242 10.00 15.08 6.47
C ASN A 242 9.86 16.57 6.12
N ARG A 243 9.27 16.89 4.95
CA ARG A 243 9.06 18.30 4.55
C ARG A 243 8.06 18.99 5.48
N TRP A 244 6.97 18.31 5.85
CA TRP A 244 5.95 18.85 6.75
C TRP A 244 6.47 19.00 8.18
N ILE A 245 7.24 18.03 8.67
CA ILE A 245 7.87 18.08 9.98
C ILE A 245 8.85 19.28 10.05
N ASN A 246 9.73 19.42 9.07
CA ASN A 246 10.71 20.50 9.03
C ASN A 246 10.02 21.88 8.91
N TRP A 247 8.97 21.98 8.09
CA TRP A 247 8.17 23.21 7.99
C TRP A 247 7.52 23.56 9.32
N TYR A 248 6.91 22.61 10.01
CA TYR A 248 6.27 22.83 11.31
C TYR A 248 7.31 23.25 12.37
N LEU A 249 8.44 22.56 12.43
CA LEU A 249 9.52 22.92 13.37
C LEU A 249 10.09 24.30 13.09
N SER A 250 10.20 24.71 11.82
CA SER A 250 10.65 26.06 11.48
C SER A 250 9.69 27.16 11.93
N LEU A 251 8.39 26.86 12.06
CA LEU A 251 7.40 27.83 12.58
C LEU A 251 7.47 27.99 14.11
N ILE A 252 7.94 26.96 14.83
CA ILE A 252 7.99 26.99 16.29
C ILE A 252 9.32 27.58 16.80
N PHE A 253 10.41 27.31 16.08
CA PHE A 253 11.76 27.64 16.53
C PHE A 253 12.37 28.82 15.79
N ASN A 254 11.62 29.51 14.91
CA ASN A 254 11.88 30.86 14.40
C ASN A 254 10.96 31.86 15.09
#